data_f61a72a93356ae5f7209cde273de1ef4
#
_entry.id   f61a72a93356ae5f7209cde273de1ef4
#
_cell.length_a   1.000
_cell.length_b   1.000
_cell.length_c   1.000
_cell.angle_alpha   90.00
_cell.angle_beta   90.00
_cell.angle_gamma   90.00
#
_symmetry.space_group_name_H-M   'P 1'
#
loop_
_entity.id
_entity.type
_entity.pdbx_description
1 polymer ?
#
loop_
_entity_poly.entity_id
_entity_poly.type
_entity_poly.pdbx_seq_one_letter_code
_entity_poly.pdbx_strand_id
1 'polypeptide(L)'
;MTIKKILMMIGGTLALLCVLYLIFLPSNKLAPMDLKQTQEQVAAQIESDKEYTEKTLEWATEQKEDIDVGFIEPHTEKVNDVSPQRDVVNYFITGILKQDVGLFMSTFKTEIISSDLFKVDKVDKQEVAIDIINRISRNNTISGVNFKQKKGAFGGETNEVELEFEYEDGKSSPITISLESTEEAHSDHAHDEILVITTSSWDIIKQIEKE
;
A
#
# COMPACT_ATOMS: atom_id res chain seq x y z
N MET A 1 -34.46 48.95 0.20
CA MET A 1 -33.88 47.89 -0.63
C MET A 1 -34.98 46.88 -0.91
N THR A 2 -35.32 46.61 -2.17
CA THR A 2 -36.48 45.76 -2.52
C THR A 2 -36.14 44.29 -2.28
N ILE A 3 -37.08 43.53 -1.73
CA ILE A 3 -36.96 42.08 -1.43
C ILE A 3 -36.35 41.29 -2.63
N LYS A 4 -36.71 41.68 -3.86
CA LYS A 4 -36.13 41.09 -5.08
C LYS A 4 -34.62 41.26 -5.19
N LYS A 5 -34.05 42.40 -4.76
CA LYS A 5 -32.57 42.60 -4.79
C LYS A 5 -31.86 41.76 -3.74
N ILE A 6 -32.48 41.56 -2.57
CA ILE A 6 -31.93 40.69 -1.52
C ILE A 6 -31.93 39.22 -1.98
N LEU A 7 -33.03 38.76 -2.60
CA LEU A 7 -33.12 37.38 -3.11
C LEU A 7 -32.08 37.12 -4.23
N MET A 8 -31.85 38.12 -5.08
CA MET A 8 -30.88 38.00 -6.17
C MET A 8 -29.43 37.98 -5.66
N MET A 9 -29.13 38.72 -4.59
CA MET A 9 -27.80 38.65 -3.94
C MET A 9 -27.58 37.31 -3.23
N ILE A 10 -28.57 36.78 -2.51
CA ILE A 10 -28.46 35.47 -1.84
C ILE A 10 -28.29 34.36 -2.87
N GLY A 11 -29.03 34.38 -3.98
CA GLY A 11 -28.88 33.42 -5.06
C GLY A 11 -27.48 33.47 -5.72
N GLY A 12 -26.95 34.66 -5.93
CA GLY A 12 -25.63 34.88 -6.50
C GLY A 12 -24.50 34.39 -5.57
N THR A 13 -24.62 34.67 -4.26
CA THR A 13 -23.60 34.15 -3.28
C THR A 13 -23.68 32.66 -3.12
N LEU A 14 -24.85 32.05 -3.13
CA LEU A 14 -24.99 30.59 -3.05
C LEU A 14 -24.40 29.89 -4.29
N ALA A 15 -24.67 30.44 -5.48
CA ALA A 15 -24.10 29.94 -6.72
C ALA A 15 -22.55 30.04 -6.73
N LEU A 16 -22.02 31.18 -6.24
CA LEU A 16 -20.56 31.35 -6.13
C LEU A 16 -19.92 30.35 -5.14
N LEU A 17 -20.58 30.12 -4.00
CA LEU A 17 -20.13 29.12 -3.02
C LEU A 17 -20.18 27.71 -3.58
N CYS A 18 -21.20 27.35 -4.36
CA CYS A 18 -21.26 26.06 -5.05
C CYS A 18 -20.12 25.87 -6.08
N VAL A 19 -19.82 26.93 -6.87
CA VAL A 19 -18.71 26.88 -7.83
C VAL A 19 -17.38 26.79 -7.12
N LEU A 20 -17.15 27.56 -6.06
CA LEU A 20 -15.95 27.45 -5.24
C LEU A 20 -15.85 26.06 -4.60
N TYR A 21 -16.93 25.51 -4.07
CA TYR A 21 -16.95 24.15 -3.53
C TYR A 21 -16.55 23.11 -4.59
N LEU A 22 -17.05 23.22 -5.82
CA LEU A 22 -16.70 22.33 -6.92
C LEU A 22 -15.23 22.48 -7.36
N ILE A 23 -14.66 23.71 -7.30
CA ILE A 23 -13.26 23.97 -7.64
C ILE A 23 -12.32 23.47 -6.53
N PHE A 24 -12.73 23.62 -5.27
CA PHE A 24 -11.95 23.17 -4.09
C PHE A 24 -12.27 21.76 -3.63
N LEU A 25 -13.17 21.02 -4.32
CA LEU A 25 -13.28 19.58 -4.12
C LEU A 25 -11.91 18.98 -4.42
N PRO A 26 -11.24 18.33 -3.43
CA PRO A 26 -9.97 17.70 -3.68
C PRO A 26 -10.17 16.73 -4.84
N SER A 27 -9.37 16.91 -5.89
CA SER A 27 -9.41 16.04 -7.06
C SER A 27 -9.12 14.62 -6.58
N ASN A 28 -10.17 13.83 -6.43
CA ASN A 28 -10.11 12.46 -5.92
C ASN A 28 -9.65 11.51 -7.04
N LYS A 29 -8.65 11.96 -7.82
CA LYS A 29 -8.09 11.23 -8.95
C LYS A 29 -7.02 10.27 -8.48
N LEU A 30 -6.97 9.10 -9.10
CA LEU A 30 -5.85 8.18 -9.02
C LEU A 30 -4.57 8.92 -9.45
N ALA A 31 -3.50 8.75 -8.69
CA ALA A 31 -2.20 9.34 -8.99
C ALA A 31 -1.28 8.26 -9.58
N PRO A 32 -0.61 8.54 -10.71
CA PRO A 32 0.33 7.58 -11.29
C PRO A 32 1.49 7.32 -10.33
N MET A 33 1.93 6.06 -10.27
CA MET A 33 3.12 5.64 -9.54
C MET A 33 4.30 5.56 -10.51
N ASP A 34 5.44 6.12 -10.11
CA ASP A 34 6.69 5.87 -10.82
C ASP A 34 7.22 4.49 -10.43
N LEU A 35 6.93 3.49 -11.26
CA LEU A 35 7.25 2.09 -10.98
C LEU A 35 8.75 1.85 -10.83
N LYS A 36 9.59 2.59 -11.58
CA LYS A 36 11.04 2.47 -11.48
C LYS A 36 11.53 3.04 -10.17
N GLN A 37 11.12 4.25 -9.83
CA GLN A 37 11.47 4.88 -8.55
C GLN A 37 10.97 4.05 -7.37
N THR A 38 9.75 3.51 -7.46
CA THR A 38 9.17 2.63 -6.42
C THR A 38 10.07 1.40 -6.18
N GLN A 39 10.48 0.71 -7.25
CA GLN A 39 11.36 -0.46 -7.13
C GLN A 39 12.75 -0.11 -6.58
N GLU A 40 13.31 1.04 -6.96
CA GLU A 40 14.59 1.51 -6.45
C GLU A 40 14.51 1.87 -4.96
N GLN A 41 13.44 2.52 -4.52
CA GLN A 41 13.19 2.85 -3.12
C GLN A 41 13.05 1.61 -2.24
N VAL A 42 12.22 0.65 -2.66
CA VAL A 42 12.04 -0.61 -1.93
C VAL A 42 13.34 -1.41 -1.87
N ALA A 43 14.11 -1.46 -2.96
CA ALA A 43 15.40 -2.15 -2.96
C ALA A 43 16.41 -1.48 -2.01
N ALA A 44 16.46 -0.15 -1.98
CA ALA A 44 17.33 0.58 -1.07
C ALA A 44 16.94 0.37 0.41
N GLN A 45 15.63 0.32 0.70
CA GLN A 45 15.14 0.04 2.05
C GLN A 45 15.53 -1.38 2.50
N ILE A 46 15.31 -2.39 1.68
CA ILE A 46 15.69 -3.79 1.97
C ILE A 46 17.20 -3.90 2.23
N GLU A 47 18.03 -3.23 1.43
CA GLU A 47 19.49 -3.25 1.62
C GLU A 47 19.89 -2.55 2.93
N SER A 48 19.26 -1.43 3.26
CA SER A 48 19.46 -0.72 4.53
C SER A 48 19.10 -1.59 5.73
N ASP A 49 17.95 -2.26 5.68
CA ASP A 49 17.48 -3.13 6.77
C ASP A 49 18.41 -4.35 6.96
N LYS A 50 18.93 -4.88 5.86
CA LYS A 50 19.90 -5.96 5.87
C LYS A 50 21.23 -5.51 6.49
N GLU A 51 21.76 -4.37 6.07
CA GLU A 51 23.01 -3.81 6.61
C GLU A 51 22.87 -3.54 8.12
N TYR A 52 21.72 -3.00 8.54
CA TYR A 52 21.41 -2.79 9.95
C TYR A 52 21.39 -4.10 10.73
N THR A 53 20.73 -5.12 10.19
CA THR A 53 20.64 -6.46 10.83
C THR A 53 22.02 -7.10 10.96
N GLU A 54 22.86 -7.02 9.91
CA GLU A 54 24.22 -7.56 9.92
C GLU A 54 25.08 -6.85 10.98
N LYS A 55 25.06 -5.52 11.04
CA LYS A 55 25.79 -4.74 12.07
C LYS A 55 25.33 -5.06 13.49
N THR A 56 24.02 -5.25 13.70
CA THR A 56 23.46 -5.60 15.00
C THR A 56 23.89 -7.00 15.43
N LEU A 57 23.91 -7.98 14.51
CA LEU A 57 24.40 -9.32 14.76
C LEU A 57 25.91 -9.34 15.04
N GLU A 58 26.72 -8.57 14.29
CA GLU A 58 28.15 -8.43 14.51
C GLU A 58 28.43 -7.87 15.91
N TRP A 59 27.76 -6.78 16.26
CA TRP A 59 27.85 -6.18 17.59
C TRP A 59 27.45 -7.16 18.72
N ALA A 60 26.34 -7.92 18.55
CA ALA A 60 25.87 -8.89 19.53
C ALA A 60 26.83 -10.08 19.68
N THR A 61 27.59 -10.45 18.64
CA THR A 61 28.58 -11.53 18.69
C THR A 61 29.92 -11.12 19.28
N GLU A 62 30.29 -9.84 19.19
CA GLU A 62 31.54 -9.30 19.74
C GLU A 62 31.47 -9.11 21.27
N GLN A 63 30.28 -8.89 21.82
CA GLN A 63 30.08 -8.70 23.26
C GLN A 63 29.79 -10.04 23.96
N LYS A 64 30.81 -10.66 24.53
CA LYS A 64 30.75 -12.00 25.14
C LYS A 64 30.20 -12.06 26.56
N GLU A 65 29.80 -10.99 27.20
CA GLU A 65 29.35 -10.97 28.60
C GLU A 65 28.00 -10.27 28.76
N ASP A 66 27.05 -10.98 29.44
CA ASP A 66 25.78 -10.56 30.02
C ASP A 66 25.27 -9.18 29.56
N ILE A 67 24.74 -9.11 28.36
CA ILE A 67 24.01 -7.93 27.93
C ILE A 67 22.54 -8.24 28.10
N ASP A 68 21.91 -7.47 28.98
CA ASP A 68 20.49 -7.19 28.89
C ASP A 68 20.26 -6.54 27.52
N VAL A 69 19.88 -7.37 26.53
CA VAL A 69 19.60 -6.93 25.17
C VAL A 69 18.30 -6.17 25.24
N GLY A 70 18.36 -4.97 25.80
CA GLY A 70 17.32 -3.99 25.56
C GLY A 70 17.21 -3.86 24.05
N PHE A 71 16.04 -4.14 23.52
CA PHE A 71 15.75 -3.99 22.09
C PHE A 71 16.33 -2.66 21.62
N ILE A 72 17.37 -2.73 20.78
CA ILE A 72 17.86 -1.57 20.07
C ILE A 72 16.83 -1.33 18.98
N GLU A 73 15.96 -0.36 19.23
CA GLU A 73 14.99 0.08 18.24
C GLU A 73 15.73 0.50 16.96
N PRO A 74 15.38 -0.02 15.81
CA PRO A 74 15.94 0.43 14.56
C PRO A 74 15.57 1.92 14.40
N HIS A 75 16.54 2.81 14.55
CA HIS A 75 16.40 4.17 14.09
C HIS A 75 16.45 4.17 12.56
N THR A 76 15.35 3.77 11.95
CA THR A 76 15.14 4.07 10.54
C THR A 76 14.87 5.57 10.45
N GLU A 77 15.90 6.36 10.11
CA GLU A 77 15.65 7.68 9.58
C GLU A 77 14.69 7.48 8.40
N LYS A 78 13.45 7.98 8.54
CA LYS A 78 12.47 7.96 7.44
C LYS A 78 13.10 8.67 6.25
N VAL A 79 13.60 7.88 5.31
CA VAL A 79 14.21 8.41 4.08
C VAL A 79 13.15 9.10 3.21
N ASN A 80 11.85 8.83 3.45
CA ASN A 80 10.76 9.43 2.70
C ASN A 80 9.53 9.67 3.59
N ASP A 81 8.89 10.82 3.41
CA ASP A 81 7.58 11.20 3.99
C ASP A 81 6.44 10.47 3.25
N VAL A 82 6.53 9.14 3.21
CA VAL A 82 5.56 8.26 2.54
C VAL A 82 4.54 7.77 3.56
N SER A 83 3.25 7.84 3.23
CA SER A 83 2.23 7.31 4.14
C SER A 83 2.36 5.79 4.29
N PRO A 84 2.06 5.20 5.48
CA PRO A 84 2.13 3.75 5.69
C PRO A 84 1.34 2.95 4.66
N GLN A 85 0.18 3.48 4.20
CA GLN A 85 -0.63 2.85 3.16
C GLN A 85 0.10 2.77 1.82
N ARG A 86 0.82 3.82 1.45
CA ARG A 86 1.59 3.85 0.21
C ARG A 86 2.81 2.94 0.31
N ASP A 87 3.39 2.84 1.49
CA ASP A 87 4.58 2.01 1.70
C ASP A 87 4.26 0.53 1.46
N VAL A 88 3.26 -0.03 2.12
CA VAL A 88 2.85 -1.43 1.89
C VAL A 88 2.48 -1.69 0.42
N VAL A 89 1.85 -0.72 -0.26
CA VAL A 89 1.54 -0.83 -1.70
C VAL A 89 2.82 -0.82 -2.54
N ASN A 90 3.83 -0.01 -2.20
CA ASN A 90 5.12 -0.01 -2.88
C ASN A 90 5.80 -1.38 -2.82
N TYR A 91 5.80 -2.02 -1.65
CA TYR A 91 6.33 -3.39 -1.47
C TYR A 91 5.53 -4.41 -2.29
N PHE A 92 4.19 -4.35 -2.22
CA PHE A 92 3.30 -5.23 -2.97
C PHE A 92 3.53 -5.15 -4.49
N ILE A 93 3.55 -3.95 -5.04
CA ILE A 93 3.80 -3.74 -6.47
C ILE A 93 5.21 -4.18 -6.87
N THR A 94 6.22 -3.90 -6.04
CA THR A 94 7.60 -4.32 -6.29
C THR A 94 7.72 -5.84 -6.30
N GLY A 95 7.07 -6.54 -5.35
CA GLY A 95 7.03 -8.01 -5.31
C GLY A 95 6.43 -8.61 -6.58
N ILE A 96 5.35 -8.03 -7.07
CA ILE A 96 4.70 -8.46 -8.33
C ILE A 96 5.63 -8.22 -9.53
N LEU A 97 6.16 -7.01 -9.70
CA LEU A 97 6.95 -6.62 -10.87
C LEU A 97 8.30 -7.35 -10.93
N LYS A 98 8.90 -7.66 -9.78
CA LYS A 98 10.14 -8.44 -9.69
C LYS A 98 9.91 -9.95 -9.65
N GLN A 99 8.66 -10.42 -9.62
CA GLN A 99 8.31 -11.83 -9.42
C GLN A 99 8.93 -12.38 -8.12
N ASP A 100 9.10 -11.50 -7.11
CA ASP A 100 9.67 -11.86 -5.82
C ASP A 100 8.57 -12.38 -4.89
N VAL A 101 8.50 -13.72 -4.78
CA VAL A 101 7.50 -14.42 -3.97
C VAL A 101 7.61 -14.04 -2.50
N GLY A 102 8.83 -13.92 -1.97
CA GLY A 102 9.06 -13.58 -0.57
C GLY A 102 8.53 -12.19 -0.25
N LEU A 103 8.92 -11.22 -1.06
CA LEU A 103 8.48 -9.83 -0.92
C LEU A 103 6.97 -9.69 -1.11
N PHE A 104 6.39 -10.35 -2.12
CA PHE A 104 4.95 -10.36 -2.35
C PHE A 104 4.18 -10.90 -1.15
N MET A 105 4.58 -12.06 -0.63
CA MET A 105 3.90 -12.70 0.50
C MET A 105 4.01 -11.89 1.79
N SER A 106 5.15 -11.22 2.04
CA SER A 106 5.37 -10.42 3.25
C SER A 106 4.45 -9.21 3.38
N THR A 107 3.83 -8.77 2.28
CA THR A 107 2.87 -7.65 2.32
C THR A 107 1.49 -8.02 2.82
N PHE A 108 1.18 -9.30 2.93
CA PHE A 108 -0.12 -9.79 3.38
C PHE A 108 -0.12 -10.17 4.86
N LYS A 109 -1.29 -10.07 5.47
CA LYS A 109 -1.52 -10.70 6.77
C LYS A 109 -1.27 -12.20 6.66
N THR A 110 -0.45 -12.77 7.56
CA THR A 110 0.04 -14.15 7.47
C THR A 110 -1.08 -15.17 7.31
N GLU A 111 -2.19 -14.99 8.05
CA GLU A 111 -3.33 -15.89 8.01
C GLU A 111 -4.03 -15.86 6.64
N ILE A 112 -4.11 -14.68 6.02
CA ILE A 112 -4.76 -14.49 4.72
C ILE A 112 -3.94 -15.18 3.63
N ILE A 113 -2.65 -14.84 3.51
CA ILE A 113 -1.81 -15.42 2.45
C ILE A 113 -1.63 -16.93 2.64
N SER A 114 -1.47 -17.40 3.88
CA SER A 114 -1.41 -18.83 4.16
C SER A 114 -2.69 -19.53 3.70
N SER A 115 -3.87 -19.01 4.09
CA SER A 115 -5.15 -19.55 3.63
C SER A 115 -5.24 -19.58 2.10
N ASP A 116 -4.78 -18.52 1.42
CA ASP A 116 -4.82 -18.44 -0.04
C ASP A 116 -3.98 -19.49 -0.72
N LEU A 117 -2.78 -19.75 -0.22
CA LEU A 117 -1.89 -20.78 -0.75
C LEU A 117 -2.47 -22.20 -0.61
N PHE A 118 -3.29 -22.44 0.43
CA PHE A 118 -3.90 -23.74 0.66
C PHE A 118 -5.26 -23.95 -0.05
N LYS A 119 -5.83 -22.91 -0.68
CA LYS A 119 -7.05 -23.05 -1.52
C LYS A 119 -6.85 -23.92 -2.77
N VAL A 120 -5.60 -24.05 -3.22
CA VAL A 120 -5.25 -24.86 -4.39
C VAL A 120 -4.56 -26.14 -3.93
N ASP A 121 -5.03 -27.27 -4.43
CA ASP A 121 -4.45 -28.59 -4.14
C ASP A 121 -3.17 -28.83 -4.97
N LYS A 122 -2.15 -27.97 -4.73
CA LYS A 122 -0.78 -28.15 -5.22
C LYS A 122 0.13 -28.38 -4.03
N VAL A 123 1.08 -29.31 -4.18
CA VAL A 123 2.05 -29.64 -3.13
C VAL A 123 3.01 -28.48 -2.90
N ASP A 124 3.51 -27.88 -3.98
CA ASP A 124 4.43 -26.74 -3.92
C ASP A 124 3.66 -25.42 -3.78
N LYS A 125 3.75 -24.80 -2.61
CA LYS A 125 3.09 -23.53 -2.31
C LYS A 125 3.80 -22.32 -2.94
N GLN A 126 5.07 -22.46 -3.27
CA GLN A 126 5.79 -21.45 -4.02
C GLN A 126 5.26 -21.34 -5.46
N GLU A 127 4.97 -22.49 -6.11
CA GLU A 127 4.33 -22.48 -7.42
C GLU A 127 2.94 -21.81 -7.39
N VAL A 128 2.17 -22.00 -6.29
CA VAL A 128 0.88 -21.32 -6.13
C VAL A 128 1.07 -19.80 -6.03
N ALA A 129 2.05 -19.34 -5.26
CA ALA A 129 2.35 -17.92 -5.14
C ALA A 129 2.79 -17.31 -6.47
N ILE A 130 3.63 -18.01 -7.24
CA ILE A 130 4.04 -17.59 -8.59
C ILE A 130 2.83 -17.49 -9.52
N ASP A 131 1.91 -18.47 -9.48
CA ASP A 131 0.68 -18.44 -10.27
C ASP A 131 -0.19 -17.21 -9.90
N ILE A 132 -0.33 -16.91 -8.62
CA ILE A 132 -1.04 -15.72 -8.15
C ILE A 132 -0.41 -14.45 -8.71
N ILE A 133 0.92 -14.29 -8.59
CA ILE A 133 1.65 -13.14 -9.12
C ILE A 133 1.46 -13.01 -10.63
N ASN A 134 1.58 -14.13 -11.37
CA ASN A 134 1.40 -14.14 -12.82
C ASN A 134 -0.03 -13.74 -13.24
N ARG A 135 -1.03 -14.17 -12.51
CA ARG A 135 -2.44 -13.81 -12.78
C ARG A 135 -2.70 -12.33 -12.50
N ILE A 136 -2.19 -11.81 -11.37
CA ILE A 136 -2.31 -10.39 -11.04
C ILE A 136 -1.59 -9.54 -12.08
N SER A 137 -0.38 -9.92 -12.47
CA SER A 137 0.44 -9.17 -13.44
C SER A 137 0.07 -9.44 -14.90
N ARG A 138 -0.89 -10.35 -15.19
CA ARG A 138 -1.17 -10.87 -16.53
C ARG A 138 0.12 -11.31 -17.23
N ASN A 139 0.89 -12.18 -16.58
CA ASN A 139 2.20 -12.64 -17.03
C ASN A 139 3.21 -11.50 -17.20
N ASN A 140 3.29 -10.63 -16.20
CA ASN A 140 4.26 -9.52 -16.13
C ASN A 140 4.08 -8.45 -17.23
N THR A 141 2.83 -8.17 -17.62
CA THR A 141 2.48 -7.16 -18.62
C THR A 141 2.01 -5.83 -18.00
N ILE A 142 2.22 -5.61 -16.70
CA ILE A 142 1.90 -4.33 -16.05
C ILE A 142 2.81 -3.24 -16.61
N SER A 143 2.23 -2.21 -17.21
CA SER A 143 2.91 -1.05 -17.79
C SER A 143 2.76 0.21 -16.92
N GLY A 144 1.74 0.27 -16.05
CA GLY A 144 1.49 1.38 -15.16
C GLY A 144 0.64 0.96 -13.95
N VAL A 145 0.76 1.73 -12.87
CA VAL A 145 -0.10 1.60 -11.69
C VAL A 145 -0.49 2.99 -11.23
N ASN A 146 -1.78 3.21 -11.03
CA ASN A 146 -2.31 4.40 -10.40
C ASN A 146 -2.77 4.06 -8.98
N PHE A 147 -2.47 4.94 -8.03
CA PHE A 147 -2.77 4.78 -6.60
C PHE A 147 -3.69 5.87 -6.10
N LYS A 148 -4.61 5.49 -5.22
CA LYS A 148 -5.44 6.43 -4.49
C LYS A 148 -5.80 5.86 -3.13
N GLN A 149 -5.56 6.63 -2.07
CA GLN A 149 -6.07 6.33 -0.74
C GLN A 149 -7.54 6.71 -0.66
N LYS A 150 -8.40 5.79 -0.25
CA LYS A 150 -9.82 6.11 -0.01
C LYS A 150 -9.96 7.00 1.22
N LYS A 151 -10.89 7.96 1.10
CA LYS A 151 -11.27 8.82 2.23
C LYS A 151 -12.64 8.41 2.72
N GLY A 152 -12.78 8.36 4.03
CA GLY A 152 -14.09 8.14 4.67
C GLY A 152 -15.07 9.27 4.41
N ALA A 153 -16.33 9.07 4.76
CA ALA A 153 -17.43 9.98 4.51
C ALA A 153 -17.22 11.41 5.08
N PHE A 154 -16.36 11.55 6.08
CA PHE A 154 -16.01 12.84 6.71
C PHE A 154 -14.57 13.29 6.39
N GLY A 155 -13.95 12.74 5.34
CA GLY A 155 -12.62 13.12 4.88
C GLY A 155 -11.46 12.51 5.68
N GLY A 156 -11.73 11.66 6.69
CA GLY A 156 -10.72 10.88 7.38
C GLY A 156 -10.11 9.81 6.47
N GLU A 157 -8.88 9.42 6.77
CA GLU A 157 -8.22 8.30 6.08
C GLU A 157 -8.93 6.99 6.39
N THR A 158 -9.00 6.11 5.40
CA THR A 158 -9.51 4.76 5.56
C THR A 158 -8.38 3.76 5.36
N ASN A 159 -8.56 2.56 5.90
CA ASN A 159 -7.65 1.45 5.65
C ASN A 159 -7.93 0.76 4.30
N GLU A 160 -8.45 1.50 3.32
CA GLU A 160 -8.68 1.02 1.97
C GLU A 160 -7.92 1.87 0.96
N VAL A 161 -7.31 1.20 -0.01
CA VAL A 161 -6.65 1.82 -1.15
C VAL A 161 -7.27 1.31 -2.45
N GLU A 162 -7.36 2.20 -3.44
CA GLU A 162 -7.72 1.89 -4.80
C GLU A 162 -6.46 1.89 -5.66
N LEU A 163 -6.24 0.82 -6.40
CA LEU A 163 -5.20 0.72 -7.41
C LEU A 163 -5.86 0.50 -8.77
N GLU A 164 -5.26 1.03 -9.80
CA GLU A 164 -5.62 0.72 -11.18
C GLU A 164 -4.36 0.23 -11.89
N PHE A 165 -4.36 -1.04 -12.26
CA PHE A 165 -3.29 -1.62 -13.05
C PHE A 165 -3.53 -1.31 -14.52
N GLU A 166 -2.53 -0.78 -15.20
CA GLU A 166 -2.49 -0.61 -16.64
C GLU A 166 -1.61 -1.72 -17.24
N TYR A 167 -2.05 -2.35 -18.31
CA TYR A 167 -1.36 -3.44 -18.97
C TYR A 167 -0.91 -3.05 -20.38
N GLU A 168 0.10 -3.74 -20.91
CA GLU A 168 0.67 -3.49 -22.24
C GLU A 168 -0.37 -3.59 -23.37
N ASP A 169 -1.45 -4.34 -23.18
CA ASP A 169 -2.57 -4.44 -24.15
C ASP A 169 -3.51 -3.22 -24.13
N GLY A 170 -3.20 -2.21 -23.32
CA GLY A 170 -3.98 -0.97 -23.16
C GLY A 170 -5.22 -1.12 -22.29
N LYS A 171 -5.44 -2.27 -21.68
CA LYS A 171 -6.51 -2.45 -20.68
C LYS A 171 -6.06 -1.98 -19.32
N SER A 172 -7.04 -1.57 -18.50
CA SER A 172 -6.81 -1.27 -17.10
C SER A 172 -7.78 -2.07 -16.22
N SER A 173 -7.34 -2.40 -15.00
CA SER A 173 -8.16 -3.12 -14.03
C SER A 173 -8.10 -2.41 -12.68
N PRO A 174 -9.21 -1.81 -12.25
CA PRO A 174 -9.32 -1.22 -10.93
C PRO A 174 -9.48 -2.32 -9.87
N ILE A 175 -8.72 -2.21 -8.78
CA ILE A 175 -8.84 -3.08 -7.62
C ILE A 175 -8.95 -2.26 -6.35
N THR A 176 -9.59 -2.81 -5.34
CA THR A 176 -9.62 -2.28 -3.98
C THR A 176 -8.94 -3.26 -3.05
N ILE A 177 -8.02 -2.74 -2.23
CA ILE A 177 -7.27 -3.50 -1.23
C ILE A 177 -7.59 -2.91 0.14
N SER A 178 -7.89 -3.78 1.12
CA SER A 178 -8.04 -3.42 2.52
C SER A 178 -6.73 -3.69 3.27
N LEU A 179 -6.41 -2.80 4.20
CA LEU A 179 -5.20 -2.84 5.00
C LEU A 179 -5.57 -2.95 6.48
N GLU A 180 -4.68 -3.51 7.29
CA GLU A 180 -4.82 -3.59 8.76
C GLU A 180 -3.46 -3.36 9.40
N SER A 181 -3.44 -2.67 10.54
CA SER A 181 -2.23 -2.54 11.35
C SER A 181 -1.88 -3.86 12.03
N THR A 182 -0.60 -4.22 12.02
CA THR A 182 -0.10 -5.42 12.73
C THR A 182 0.16 -5.17 14.21
N GLU A 183 0.14 -3.92 14.66
CA GLU A 183 0.42 -3.61 16.06
C GLU A 183 -0.82 -3.80 16.92
N GLU A 184 -0.72 -4.70 17.91
CA GLU A 184 -1.57 -4.63 19.11
C GLU A 184 -1.13 -3.39 19.90
N ALA A 185 -2.10 -2.52 20.22
CA ALA A 185 -1.92 -1.22 20.87
C ALA A 185 -1.36 -1.35 22.31
N HIS A 186 -0.08 -1.70 22.46
CA HIS A 186 0.56 -1.91 23.76
C HIS A 186 1.83 -1.08 24.06
N SER A 187 2.15 -0.07 23.26
CA SER A 187 3.27 0.80 23.63
C SER A 187 2.93 2.28 23.53
N ASP A 188 3.21 3.02 24.62
CA ASP A 188 3.14 4.49 24.72
C ASP A 188 4.19 5.21 23.84
N HIS A 189 4.85 4.48 22.95
CA HIS A 189 5.83 5.01 21.99
C HIS A 189 5.20 5.00 20.59
N ALA A 190 5.31 6.12 19.89
CA ALA A 190 4.89 6.28 18.50
C ALA A 190 5.80 5.42 17.58
N HIS A 191 5.57 4.09 17.56
CA HIS A 191 6.17 3.21 16.58
C HIS A 191 5.51 3.45 15.23
N ASP A 192 6.28 3.33 14.15
CA ASP A 192 5.77 3.41 12.80
C ASP A 192 4.75 2.31 12.58
N GLU A 193 3.51 2.69 12.28
CA GLU A 193 2.41 1.76 12.02
C GLU A 193 2.76 0.87 10.82
N ILE A 194 2.89 -0.44 11.06
CA ILE A 194 3.12 -1.41 10.01
C ILE A 194 1.76 -1.90 9.51
N LEU A 195 1.46 -1.62 8.25
CA LEU A 195 0.24 -2.06 7.61
C LEU A 195 0.47 -3.33 6.79
N VAL A 196 -0.54 -4.21 6.75
CA VAL A 196 -0.56 -5.41 5.93
C VAL A 196 -1.87 -5.53 5.15
N ILE A 197 -1.81 -6.20 4.01
CA ILE A 197 -2.98 -6.45 3.15
C ILE A 197 -3.84 -7.55 3.76
N THR A 198 -5.13 -7.28 3.93
CA THR A 198 -6.14 -8.24 4.39
C THR A 198 -7.09 -8.71 3.30
N THR A 199 -7.04 -8.09 2.12
CA THR A 199 -7.77 -8.60 0.95
C THR A 199 -7.08 -9.86 0.43
N SER A 200 -7.85 -10.96 0.27
CA SER A 200 -7.34 -12.21 -0.30
C SER A 200 -6.76 -11.99 -1.70
N SER A 201 -5.62 -12.60 -1.99
CA SER A 201 -4.99 -12.53 -3.32
C SER A 201 -5.92 -13.07 -4.42
N TRP A 202 -6.76 -14.06 -4.11
CA TRP A 202 -7.77 -14.57 -5.02
C TRP A 202 -8.91 -13.58 -5.29
N ASP A 203 -9.24 -12.73 -4.32
CA ASP A 203 -10.23 -11.68 -4.53
C ASP A 203 -9.66 -10.52 -5.34
N ILE A 204 -8.36 -10.24 -5.21
CA ILE A 204 -7.64 -9.32 -6.11
C ILE A 204 -7.70 -9.86 -7.54
N ILE A 205 -7.36 -11.14 -7.77
CA ILE A 205 -7.45 -11.79 -9.08
C ILE A 205 -8.86 -11.70 -9.65
N LYS A 206 -9.89 -11.99 -8.85
CA LYS A 206 -11.28 -11.88 -9.31
C LYS A 206 -11.67 -10.45 -9.72
N GLN A 207 -11.13 -9.43 -9.09
CA GLN A 207 -11.37 -8.04 -9.50
C GLN A 207 -10.75 -7.77 -10.87
N ILE A 208 -9.53 -8.28 -11.11
CA ILE A 208 -8.80 -8.12 -12.38
C ILE A 208 -9.47 -8.90 -13.53
N GLU A 209 -9.97 -10.10 -13.26
CA GLU A 209 -10.54 -11.00 -14.28
C GLU A 209 -12.01 -10.71 -14.61
N LYS A 210 -12.67 -9.80 -13.91
CA LYS A 210 -14.08 -9.41 -14.20
C LYS A 210 -14.22 -8.51 -15.42
N GLU A 211 -13.14 -7.96 -15.95
CA GLU A 211 -13.08 -7.13 -17.15
C GLU A 211 -12.62 -7.94 -18.37
#